data_fc4211ad0e58ab1371a70ac35814323b
#
_entry.id   fc4211ad0e58ab1371a70ac35814323b
#
_cell.length_a   1.000
_cell.length_b   1.000
_cell.length_c   1.000
_cell.angle_alpha   90.00
_cell.angle_beta   90.00
_cell.angle_gamma   90.00
#
_symmetry.space_group_name_H-M   'P 1'
#
loop_
_entity.id
_entity.type
_entity.pdbx_description
1 polymer ?
#
loop_
_entity_poly.entity_id
_entity_poly.type
_entity_poly.pdbx_seq_one_letter_code
_entity_poly.pdbx_strand_id
1 'polypeptide(L)'
;KIKSGLIQMSLPMTEGEGTIEQIKEAMLQKHIPLIEEAGQKGVQVLCLQEIFNTPYFCPGQDKAWYESAEPMPGPTVVRMQEYAKKYDMVIIVPVYEKEQPGVLYNTAAVIDADGTILGKYRKNHIPHTSGFWEKFFFRPGNLGYPVFQTKYCKVGVYICYDRHFPEGARILGLNGAEVVYNPSATVTGLSQYLWK
;
A
#
# COMPACT_ATOMS: atom_id res chain seq x y z
N LYS A 1 -22.42 2.36 -9.02
CA LYS A 1 -21.16 3.05 -9.34
C LYS A 1 -20.54 3.53 -8.05
N ILE A 2 -19.23 3.35 -7.89
CA ILE A 2 -18.45 3.91 -6.79
C ILE A 2 -17.51 5.00 -7.31
N LYS A 3 -17.17 5.97 -6.49
CA LYS A 3 -16.16 6.98 -6.77
C LYS A 3 -14.85 6.55 -6.12
N SER A 4 -13.90 6.18 -6.95
CA SER A 4 -12.57 5.74 -6.53
C SER A 4 -11.54 6.85 -6.70
N GLY A 5 -10.53 6.87 -5.84
CA GLY A 5 -9.38 7.76 -5.89
C GLY A 5 -8.06 7.01 -5.83
N LEU A 6 -7.06 7.56 -6.50
CA LEU A 6 -5.66 7.14 -6.41
C LEU A 6 -4.81 8.37 -6.13
N ILE A 7 -3.82 8.25 -5.26
CA ILE A 7 -2.83 9.29 -5.02
C ILE A 7 -1.51 8.87 -5.65
N GLN A 8 -0.99 9.74 -6.49
CA GLN A 8 0.37 9.64 -7.04
C GLN A 8 1.07 10.97 -6.83
N MET A 9 2.24 10.94 -6.22
CA MET A 9 2.99 12.17 -5.92
C MET A 9 4.49 11.97 -6.01
N SER A 10 5.24 13.06 -6.13
CA SER A 10 6.69 13.07 -6.02
C SER A 10 7.13 12.97 -4.55
N LEU A 11 8.35 12.46 -4.32
CA LEU A 11 8.92 12.41 -2.98
C LEU A 11 9.12 13.83 -2.41
N PRO A 12 8.76 14.09 -1.14
CA PRO A 12 9.09 15.34 -0.46
C PRO A 12 10.53 15.37 0.05
N MET A 13 11.09 14.19 0.31
CA MET A 13 12.42 14.00 0.88
C MET A 13 12.97 12.65 0.38
N THR A 14 14.25 12.59 0.09
CA THR A 14 14.94 11.39 -0.41
C THR A 14 15.88 10.79 0.64
N GLU A 15 16.45 9.63 0.32
CA GLU A 15 17.47 9.01 1.17
C GLU A 15 18.64 9.95 1.43
N GLY A 16 19.10 10.03 2.68
CA GLY A 16 20.21 10.90 3.10
C GLY A 16 19.85 12.35 3.42
N GLU A 17 18.60 12.78 3.16
CA GLU A 17 18.16 14.15 3.48
C GLU A 17 17.65 14.30 4.93
N GLY A 18 17.52 13.19 5.68
CA GLY A 18 17.08 13.20 7.08
C GLY A 18 17.08 11.81 7.69
N THR A 19 16.63 11.72 8.95
CA THR A 19 16.39 10.41 9.59
C THR A 19 15.19 9.71 8.96
N ILE A 20 15.08 8.39 9.16
CA ILE A 20 13.94 7.60 8.66
C ILE A 20 12.61 8.16 9.17
N GLU A 21 12.55 8.57 10.45
CA GLU A 21 11.35 9.19 11.03
C GLU A 21 11.00 10.52 10.36
N GLN A 22 11.99 11.36 10.08
CA GLN A 22 11.78 12.64 9.38
C GLN A 22 11.28 12.41 7.95
N ILE A 23 11.85 11.44 7.24
CA ILE A 23 11.41 11.07 5.89
C ILE A 23 9.96 10.54 5.92
N LYS A 24 9.64 9.64 6.86
CA LYS A 24 8.28 9.12 7.02
C LYS A 24 7.28 10.22 7.33
N GLU A 25 7.60 11.12 8.26
CA GLU A 25 6.70 12.23 8.58
C GLU A 25 6.53 13.18 7.39
N ALA A 26 7.59 13.50 6.65
CA ALA A 26 7.50 14.32 5.44
C ALA A 26 6.59 13.66 4.38
N MET A 27 6.69 12.34 4.19
CA MET A 27 5.82 11.57 3.30
C MET A 27 4.36 11.67 3.74
N LEU A 28 4.08 11.46 5.02
CA LEU A 28 2.73 11.56 5.57
C LEU A 28 2.16 12.99 5.43
N GLN A 29 2.93 14.01 5.78
CA GLN A 29 2.50 15.41 5.69
C GLN A 29 2.17 15.83 4.25
N LYS A 30 2.86 15.27 3.26
CA LYS A 30 2.56 15.53 1.85
C LYS A 30 1.31 14.79 1.37
N HIS A 31 1.02 13.61 1.91
CA HIS A 31 -0.17 12.84 1.56
C HIS A 31 -1.47 13.41 2.18
N ILE A 32 -1.39 13.93 3.40
CA ILE A 32 -2.58 14.38 4.14
C ILE A 32 -3.45 15.36 3.35
N PRO A 33 -2.95 16.45 2.77
CA PRO A 33 -3.78 17.36 1.98
C PRO A 33 -4.50 16.66 0.81
N LEU A 34 -3.83 15.70 0.18
CA LEU A 34 -4.41 14.94 -0.94
C LEU A 34 -5.49 13.96 -0.47
N ILE A 35 -5.31 13.34 0.70
CA ILE A 35 -6.31 12.49 1.33
C ILE A 35 -7.54 13.33 1.72
N GLU A 36 -7.32 14.51 2.30
CA GLU A 36 -8.39 15.44 2.65
C GLU A 36 -9.14 15.94 1.41
N GLU A 37 -8.43 16.27 0.34
CA GLU A 37 -9.03 16.65 -0.93
C GLU A 37 -9.88 15.51 -1.51
N ALA A 38 -9.39 14.27 -1.45
CA ALA A 38 -10.16 13.09 -1.88
C ALA A 38 -11.46 12.95 -1.07
N GLY A 39 -11.37 13.09 0.26
CA GLY A 39 -12.53 13.07 1.14
C GLY A 39 -13.54 14.18 0.85
N GLN A 40 -13.08 15.42 0.69
CA GLN A 40 -13.92 16.57 0.33
C GLN A 40 -14.61 16.40 -1.03
N LYS A 41 -13.96 15.72 -1.98
CA LYS A 41 -14.54 15.37 -3.28
C LYS A 41 -15.50 14.18 -3.21
N GLY A 42 -15.71 13.59 -2.05
CA GLY A 42 -16.60 12.44 -1.86
C GLY A 42 -16.07 11.15 -2.49
N VAL A 43 -14.75 10.94 -2.49
CA VAL A 43 -14.15 9.66 -2.83
C VAL A 43 -14.63 8.62 -1.82
N GLN A 44 -15.09 7.47 -2.28
CA GLN A 44 -15.61 6.39 -1.46
C GLN A 44 -14.55 5.33 -1.15
N VAL A 45 -13.65 5.08 -2.09
CA VAL A 45 -12.52 4.16 -1.92
C VAL A 45 -11.26 4.83 -2.43
N LEU A 46 -10.29 5.05 -1.55
CA LEU A 46 -8.98 5.63 -1.84
C LEU A 46 -7.90 4.56 -1.72
N CYS A 47 -7.02 4.47 -2.72
CA CYS A 47 -5.81 3.65 -2.63
C CYS A 47 -4.56 4.53 -2.65
N LEU A 48 -3.69 4.34 -1.65
CA LEU A 48 -2.38 4.97 -1.59
C LEU A 48 -1.36 4.13 -2.37
N GLN A 49 -0.20 4.70 -2.68
CA GLN A 49 0.86 4.01 -3.41
C GLN A 49 1.57 2.95 -2.54
N GLU A 50 2.27 2.01 -3.15
CA GLU A 50 3.05 0.97 -2.47
C GLU A 50 4.04 1.59 -1.47
N ILE A 51 4.08 1.07 -0.20
CA ILE A 51 4.88 1.59 0.93
C ILE A 51 4.88 3.13 1.03
N PHE A 52 3.67 3.72 0.93
CA PHE A 52 3.47 5.14 0.69
C PHE A 52 4.11 6.09 1.71
N ASN A 53 4.39 5.61 2.92
CA ASN A 53 4.99 6.40 4.00
C ASN A 53 6.53 6.42 3.98
N THR A 54 7.15 5.85 2.92
CA THR A 54 8.60 5.90 2.68
C THR A 54 8.90 6.13 1.19
N PRO A 55 10.12 6.56 0.81
CA PRO A 55 10.60 6.34 -0.55
C PRO A 55 10.60 4.84 -0.87
N TYR A 56 10.59 4.50 -2.14
CA TYR A 56 10.84 3.12 -2.54
C TYR A 56 12.34 2.81 -2.42
N PHE A 57 12.74 2.26 -1.27
CA PHE A 57 14.15 2.04 -0.90
C PHE A 57 14.79 0.78 -1.49
N CYS A 58 14.04 -0.03 -2.21
CA CYS A 58 14.50 -1.31 -2.76
C CYS A 58 15.47 -1.25 -3.96
N PRO A 59 15.79 -0.10 -4.58
CA PRO A 59 16.94 -0.01 -5.48
C PRO A 59 18.28 -0.30 -4.79
N GLY A 60 18.37 -0.02 -3.48
CA GLY A 60 19.50 -0.36 -2.60
C GLY A 60 19.22 -1.58 -1.71
N GLN A 61 20.19 -1.89 -0.87
CA GLN A 61 20.12 -2.95 0.16
C GLN A 61 20.61 -2.40 1.50
N ASP A 62 20.23 -1.16 1.84
CA ASP A 62 20.60 -0.55 3.10
C ASP A 62 19.75 -1.08 4.25
N LYS A 63 20.43 -1.66 5.24
CA LYS A 63 19.81 -2.23 6.45
C LYS A 63 19.08 -1.20 7.31
N ALA A 64 19.43 0.08 7.20
CA ALA A 64 18.76 1.14 7.96
C ALA A 64 17.24 1.12 7.72
N TRP A 65 16.79 0.78 6.51
CA TRP A 65 15.37 0.73 6.18
C TRP A 65 14.56 -0.33 6.93
N TYR A 66 15.19 -1.32 7.59
CA TYR A 66 14.46 -2.22 8.49
C TYR A 66 13.79 -1.49 9.65
N GLU A 67 14.32 -0.35 10.07
CA GLU A 67 13.75 0.47 11.15
C GLU A 67 12.47 1.21 10.71
N SER A 68 12.25 1.36 9.40
CA SER A 68 11.03 1.99 8.89
C SER A 68 9.79 1.11 9.02
N ALA A 69 9.97 -0.20 9.27
CA ALA A 69 8.86 -1.14 9.38
C ALA A 69 8.03 -0.91 10.65
N GLU A 70 6.72 -1.00 10.52
CA GLU A 70 5.75 -0.78 11.59
C GLU A 70 4.99 -2.07 11.94
N PRO A 71 4.53 -2.24 13.19
CA PRO A 71 3.56 -3.29 13.51
C PRO A 71 2.25 -3.07 12.75
N MET A 72 1.38 -4.05 12.74
CA MET A 72 0.05 -3.93 12.13
C MET A 72 -1.05 -4.20 13.17
N PRO A 73 -1.82 -3.19 13.60
CA PRO A 73 -1.70 -1.78 13.17
C PRO A 73 -0.49 -1.07 13.78
N GLY A 74 0.11 -0.17 12.98
CA GLY A 74 1.16 0.74 13.42
C GLY A 74 0.68 2.19 13.39
N PRO A 75 1.55 3.16 13.77
CA PRO A 75 1.18 4.58 13.87
C PRO A 75 0.65 5.14 12.53
N THR A 76 1.20 4.72 11.39
CA THR A 76 0.70 5.14 10.07
C THR A 76 -0.72 4.65 9.83
N VAL A 77 -1.00 3.37 10.09
CA VAL A 77 -2.34 2.79 9.88
C VAL A 77 -3.37 3.41 10.82
N VAL A 78 -3.01 3.59 12.09
CA VAL A 78 -3.88 4.27 13.08
C VAL A 78 -4.25 5.68 12.63
N ARG A 79 -3.28 6.44 12.13
CA ARG A 79 -3.53 7.78 11.57
C ARG A 79 -4.49 7.74 10.37
N MET A 80 -4.38 6.73 9.51
CA MET A 80 -5.29 6.57 8.36
C MET A 80 -6.71 6.14 8.77
N GLN A 81 -6.87 5.44 9.89
CA GLN A 81 -8.21 5.12 10.45
C GLN A 81 -9.00 6.39 10.81
N GLU A 82 -8.31 7.43 11.32
CA GLU A 82 -8.94 8.72 11.63
C GLU A 82 -9.48 9.41 10.36
N TYR A 83 -8.69 9.40 9.26
CA TYR A 83 -9.12 9.97 7.99
C TYR A 83 -10.23 9.15 7.31
N ALA A 84 -10.17 7.83 7.38
CA ALA A 84 -11.22 6.95 6.89
C ALA A 84 -12.56 7.30 7.55
N LYS A 85 -12.57 7.36 8.87
CA LYS A 85 -13.75 7.72 9.68
C LYS A 85 -14.20 9.15 9.43
N LYS A 86 -13.26 10.12 9.38
CA LYS A 86 -13.57 11.55 9.19
C LYS A 86 -14.31 11.82 7.88
N TYR A 87 -13.93 11.11 6.83
CA TYR A 87 -14.44 11.36 5.47
C TYR A 87 -15.40 10.28 4.97
N ASP A 88 -15.77 9.32 5.83
CA ASP A 88 -16.63 8.19 5.43
C ASP A 88 -16.07 7.47 4.20
N MET A 89 -14.75 7.21 4.19
CA MET A 89 -13.98 6.78 3.03
C MET A 89 -13.17 5.51 3.36
N VAL A 90 -13.32 4.47 2.56
CA VAL A 90 -12.44 3.30 2.61
C VAL A 90 -11.04 3.71 2.18
N ILE A 91 -10.01 3.31 2.94
CA ILE A 91 -8.62 3.61 2.60
C ILE A 91 -7.81 2.32 2.54
N ILE A 92 -7.14 2.10 1.39
CA ILE A 92 -6.14 1.03 1.22
C ILE A 92 -4.78 1.64 1.53
N VAL A 93 -4.11 1.09 2.55
CA VAL A 93 -2.92 1.67 3.19
C VAL A 93 -1.73 0.72 3.05
N PRO A 94 -0.92 0.84 1.98
CA PRO A 94 0.27 0.01 1.79
C PRO A 94 1.44 0.52 2.64
N VAL A 95 1.99 -0.36 3.48
CA VAL A 95 3.08 -0.05 4.42
C VAL A 95 4.10 -1.20 4.49
N TYR A 96 5.27 -0.90 5.04
CA TYR A 96 6.25 -1.90 5.43
C TYR A 96 5.88 -2.45 6.81
N GLU A 97 5.41 -3.70 6.84
CA GLU A 97 4.94 -4.37 8.06
C GLU A 97 6.05 -5.11 8.78
N LYS A 98 6.12 -4.94 10.09
CA LYS A 98 6.90 -5.76 11.02
C LYS A 98 5.95 -6.67 11.81
N GLU A 99 5.88 -7.95 11.45
CA GLU A 99 5.07 -8.93 12.18
C GLU A 99 5.76 -9.33 13.50
N GLN A 100 7.06 -9.59 13.39
CA GLN A 100 7.95 -9.86 14.53
C GLN A 100 9.39 -9.57 14.11
N PRO A 101 10.36 -9.56 15.05
CA PRO A 101 11.77 -9.36 14.70
C PRO A 101 12.23 -10.32 13.59
N GLY A 102 12.76 -9.75 12.48
CA GLY A 102 13.23 -10.51 11.31
C GLY A 102 12.13 -11.06 10.38
N VAL A 103 10.85 -10.77 10.64
CA VAL A 103 9.74 -11.17 9.78
C VAL A 103 8.99 -9.93 9.29
N LEU A 104 9.28 -9.54 8.06
CA LEU A 104 8.86 -8.27 7.46
C LEU A 104 8.13 -8.53 6.15
N TYR A 105 7.07 -7.74 5.87
CA TYR A 105 6.24 -7.88 4.69
C TYR A 105 5.95 -6.53 4.03
N ASN A 106 5.74 -6.56 2.73
CA ASN A 106 5.10 -5.49 1.99
C ASN A 106 3.59 -5.73 2.08
N THR A 107 2.87 -4.87 2.79
CA THR A 107 1.50 -5.13 3.25
C THR A 107 0.58 -3.96 2.93
N ALA A 108 -0.65 -4.26 2.51
CA ALA A 108 -1.71 -3.27 2.38
C ALA A 108 -2.82 -3.57 3.41
N ALA A 109 -3.02 -2.68 4.36
CA ALA A 109 -4.20 -2.71 5.23
C ALA A 109 -5.42 -2.16 4.48
N VAL A 110 -6.59 -2.74 4.73
CA VAL A 110 -7.87 -2.22 4.22
C VAL A 110 -8.69 -1.71 5.40
N ILE A 111 -8.92 -0.41 5.41
CA ILE A 111 -9.66 0.30 6.45
C ILE A 111 -11.04 0.67 5.89
N ASP A 112 -12.10 0.29 6.58
CA ASP A 112 -13.46 0.66 6.16
C ASP A 112 -13.77 2.12 6.48
N ALA A 113 -14.87 2.61 5.95
CA ALA A 113 -15.33 3.99 6.04
C ALA A 113 -15.63 4.46 7.49
N ASP A 114 -15.84 3.53 8.41
CA ASP A 114 -16.00 3.84 9.85
C ASP A 114 -14.68 3.87 10.63
N GLY A 115 -13.55 3.58 9.95
CA GLY A 115 -12.22 3.47 10.52
C GLY A 115 -11.84 2.06 11.00
N THR A 116 -12.70 1.07 10.83
CA THR A 116 -12.42 -0.32 11.19
C THR A 116 -11.41 -0.95 10.22
N ILE A 117 -10.38 -1.63 10.72
CA ILE A 117 -9.48 -2.42 9.89
C ILE A 117 -10.17 -3.74 9.56
N LEU A 118 -10.54 -3.94 8.29
CA LEU A 118 -11.17 -5.16 7.80
C LEU A 118 -10.19 -6.32 7.68
N GLY A 119 -8.92 -6.01 7.48
CA GLY A 119 -7.84 -6.96 7.33
C GLY A 119 -6.69 -6.41 6.52
N LYS A 120 -5.83 -7.30 6.03
CA LYS A 120 -4.64 -6.94 5.28
C LYS A 120 -4.32 -7.95 4.19
N TYR A 121 -3.66 -7.48 3.13
CA TYR A 121 -3.02 -8.30 2.11
C TYR A 121 -1.50 -8.17 2.24
N ARG A 122 -0.77 -9.26 2.10
CA ARG A 122 0.70 -9.28 2.03
C ARG A 122 1.13 -9.67 0.62
N LYS A 123 1.99 -8.87 0.00
CA LYS A 123 2.52 -9.10 -1.35
C LYS A 123 3.07 -10.52 -1.49
N ASN A 124 2.48 -11.31 -2.41
CA ASN A 124 2.83 -12.72 -2.58
C ASN A 124 4.09 -12.91 -3.42
N HIS A 125 4.26 -12.11 -4.48
CA HIS A 125 5.38 -12.22 -5.40
C HIS A 125 6.38 -11.09 -5.15
N ILE A 126 7.56 -11.45 -4.68
CA ILE A 126 8.61 -10.50 -4.31
C ILE A 126 9.68 -10.50 -5.40
N PRO A 127 9.86 -9.41 -6.16
CA PRO A 127 10.91 -9.32 -7.17
C PRO A 127 12.30 -9.31 -6.54
N HIS A 128 13.29 -9.75 -7.34
CA HIS A 128 14.69 -9.68 -6.93
C HIS A 128 15.55 -9.50 -8.18
N THR A 129 15.65 -8.28 -8.65
CA THR A 129 16.42 -7.89 -9.82
C THR A 129 16.96 -6.47 -9.64
N SER A 130 17.84 -6.03 -10.53
CA SER A 130 18.42 -4.68 -10.48
C SER A 130 17.34 -3.61 -10.35
N GLY A 131 17.48 -2.73 -9.36
CA GLY A 131 16.50 -1.70 -9.01
C GLY A 131 15.31 -2.18 -8.16
N PHE A 132 15.18 -3.50 -7.93
CA PHE A 132 14.07 -4.10 -7.18
C PHE A 132 14.57 -5.24 -6.28
N TRP A 133 15.47 -4.93 -5.34
CA TRP A 133 16.05 -5.90 -4.40
C TRP A 133 15.10 -6.20 -3.25
N GLU A 134 13.82 -6.42 -3.53
CA GLU A 134 12.78 -6.53 -2.52
C GLU A 134 12.94 -7.75 -1.61
N LYS A 135 13.52 -8.88 -2.09
CA LYS A 135 13.79 -10.05 -1.22
C LYS A 135 14.77 -9.79 -0.10
N PHE A 136 15.53 -8.69 -0.16
CA PHE A 136 16.37 -8.25 0.95
C PHE A 136 15.51 -7.74 2.12
N PHE A 137 14.35 -7.17 1.84
CA PHE A 137 13.50 -6.51 2.83
C PHE A 137 12.24 -7.30 3.19
N PHE A 138 11.61 -7.98 2.23
CA PHE A 138 10.29 -8.57 2.39
C PHE A 138 10.29 -10.08 2.21
N ARG A 139 9.51 -10.76 3.05
CA ARG A 139 9.11 -12.15 2.83
C ARG A 139 7.92 -12.21 1.88
N PRO A 140 7.75 -13.31 1.11
CA PRO A 140 6.51 -13.59 0.40
C PRO A 140 5.31 -13.62 1.34
N GLY A 141 4.19 -13.09 0.87
CA GLY A 141 2.94 -13.10 1.61
C GLY A 141 2.45 -14.51 1.94
N ASN A 142 1.68 -14.63 3.01
CA ASN A 142 1.19 -15.90 3.55
C ASN A 142 -0.32 -15.86 3.88
N LEU A 143 -1.04 -14.85 3.35
CA LEU A 143 -2.48 -14.65 3.61
C LEU A 143 -3.36 -15.01 2.41
N GLY A 144 -2.76 -15.49 1.30
CA GLY A 144 -3.47 -15.72 0.05
C GLY A 144 -3.96 -14.41 -0.59
N TYR A 145 -5.16 -14.45 -1.15
CA TYR A 145 -5.80 -13.33 -1.85
C TYR A 145 -7.18 -13.03 -1.23
N PRO A 146 -7.22 -12.41 -0.04
CA PRO A 146 -8.47 -12.06 0.63
C PRO A 146 -9.22 -10.97 -0.15
N VAL A 147 -10.57 -11.03 -0.07
CA VAL A 147 -11.46 -9.99 -0.55
C VAL A 147 -12.18 -9.40 0.65
N PHE A 148 -12.23 -8.09 0.73
CA PHE A 148 -12.75 -7.36 1.87
C PHE A 148 -14.12 -6.76 1.53
N GLN A 149 -15.15 -7.12 2.31
CA GLN A 149 -16.46 -6.48 2.21
C GLN A 149 -16.39 -5.13 2.90
N THR A 150 -16.36 -4.06 2.12
CA THR A 150 -16.39 -2.69 2.62
C THR A 150 -17.79 -2.14 2.60
N LYS A 151 -17.99 -0.96 3.17
CA LYS A 151 -19.25 -0.22 3.10
C LYS A 151 -19.77 -0.06 1.67
N TYR A 152 -18.89 0.09 0.68
CA TYR A 152 -19.27 0.49 -0.69
C TYR A 152 -19.20 -0.63 -1.71
N CYS A 153 -18.25 -1.54 -1.59
CA CYS A 153 -18.05 -2.63 -2.53
C CYS A 153 -17.11 -3.70 -1.96
N LYS A 154 -16.99 -4.81 -2.66
CA LYS A 154 -16.00 -5.86 -2.34
C LYS A 154 -14.66 -5.49 -2.99
N VAL A 155 -13.65 -5.27 -2.15
CA VAL A 155 -12.32 -4.82 -2.56
C VAL A 155 -11.33 -5.97 -2.49
N GLY A 156 -10.61 -6.20 -3.61
CA GLY A 156 -9.41 -7.01 -3.67
C GLY A 156 -8.16 -6.12 -3.74
N VAL A 157 -7.06 -6.59 -3.20
CA VAL A 157 -5.76 -5.92 -3.29
C VAL A 157 -4.70 -6.94 -3.69
N TYR A 158 -3.83 -6.57 -4.63
CA TYR A 158 -2.57 -7.25 -4.90
C TYR A 158 -1.53 -6.18 -5.24
N ILE A 159 -0.26 -6.39 -4.86
CA ILE A 159 0.71 -5.30 -4.82
C ILE A 159 1.70 -5.41 -5.98
N CYS A 160 1.81 -4.34 -6.78
CA CYS A 160 2.88 -4.08 -7.74
C CYS A 160 3.24 -5.30 -8.61
N TYR A 161 4.31 -6.01 -8.33
CA TYR A 161 4.82 -7.15 -9.09
C TYR A 161 3.83 -8.31 -9.20
N ASP A 162 2.88 -8.45 -8.27
CA ASP A 162 1.83 -9.46 -8.32
C ASP A 162 1.04 -9.42 -9.63
N ARG A 163 0.93 -8.26 -10.30
CA ARG A 163 0.21 -8.10 -11.57
C ARG A 163 0.82 -8.89 -12.74
N HIS A 164 2.08 -9.33 -12.62
CA HIS A 164 2.73 -10.16 -13.63
C HIS A 164 2.25 -11.62 -13.60
N PHE A 165 1.50 -12.00 -12.57
CA PHE A 165 0.99 -13.35 -12.33
C PHE A 165 -0.53 -13.32 -12.43
N PRO A 166 -1.13 -13.86 -13.51
CA PRO A 166 -2.56 -13.75 -13.78
C PRO A 166 -3.41 -14.46 -12.72
N GLU A 167 -2.84 -15.40 -11.98
CA GLU A 167 -3.51 -16.17 -10.93
C GLU A 167 -4.04 -15.24 -9.83
N GLY A 168 -3.30 -14.20 -9.45
CA GLY A 168 -3.69 -13.27 -8.38
C GLY A 168 -5.00 -12.56 -8.70
N ALA A 169 -5.08 -11.92 -9.85
CA ALA A 169 -6.30 -11.22 -10.29
C ALA A 169 -7.47 -12.19 -10.46
N ARG A 170 -7.21 -13.40 -11.01
CA ARG A 170 -8.23 -14.44 -11.18
C ARG A 170 -8.79 -14.91 -9.84
N ILE A 171 -7.93 -15.17 -8.86
CA ILE A 171 -8.35 -15.63 -7.52
C ILE A 171 -9.18 -14.53 -6.84
N LEU A 172 -8.75 -13.27 -6.91
CA LEU A 172 -9.53 -12.15 -6.37
C LEU A 172 -10.92 -12.06 -7.00
N GLY A 173 -11.01 -12.22 -8.34
CA GLY A 173 -12.29 -12.26 -9.03
C GLY A 173 -13.17 -13.44 -8.61
N LEU A 174 -12.60 -14.65 -8.48
CA LEU A 174 -13.32 -15.83 -8.01
C LEU A 174 -13.79 -15.69 -6.55
N ASN A 175 -13.02 -14.99 -5.71
CA ASN A 175 -13.39 -14.65 -4.34
C ASN A 175 -14.43 -13.52 -4.26
N GLY A 176 -14.85 -12.99 -5.41
CA GLY A 176 -15.93 -12.02 -5.52
C GLY A 176 -15.51 -10.56 -5.42
N ALA A 177 -14.25 -10.22 -5.66
CA ALA A 177 -13.82 -8.82 -5.75
C ALA A 177 -14.57 -8.10 -6.90
N GLU A 178 -15.16 -6.95 -6.57
CA GLU A 178 -15.83 -6.07 -7.53
C GLU A 178 -14.88 -5.00 -8.08
N VAL A 179 -13.91 -4.62 -7.24
CA VAL A 179 -12.83 -3.69 -7.61
C VAL A 179 -11.52 -4.25 -7.06
N VAL A 180 -10.47 -4.21 -7.89
CA VAL A 180 -9.13 -4.65 -7.50
C VAL A 180 -8.17 -3.49 -7.61
N TYR A 181 -7.40 -3.24 -6.55
CA TYR A 181 -6.37 -2.21 -6.51
C TYR A 181 -4.98 -2.85 -6.58
N ASN A 182 -4.10 -2.21 -7.36
CA ASN A 182 -2.70 -2.61 -7.48
C ASN A 182 -1.77 -1.44 -7.12
N PRO A 183 -1.62 -1.12 -5.82
CA PRO A 183 -0.64 -0.12 -5.40
C PRO A 183 0.75 -0.52 -5.87
N SER A 184 1.47 0.44 -6.45
CA SER A 184 2.74 0.14 -7.13
C SER A 184 3.76 1.25 -6.93
N ALA A 185 5.04 0.83 -6.83
CA ALA A 185 6.21 1.64 -7.05
C ALA A 185 6.97 1.03 -8.23
N THR A 186 6.99 1.69 -9.37
CA THR A 186 7.57 1.16 -10.61
C THR A 186 8.19 2.27 -11.45
N VAL A 187 8.94 1.91 -12.48
CA VAL A 187 9.60 2.83 -13.39
C VAL A 187 8.94 2.83 -14.76
N THR A 188 9.09 3.94 -15.47
CA THR A 188 8.58 4.10 -16.84
C THR A 188 9.13 3.02 -17.77
N GLY A 189 8.26 2.42 -18.58
CA GLY A 189 8.62 1.49 -19.67
C GLY A 189 8.65 0.01 -19.29
N LEU A 190 8.76 -0.35 -18.00
CA LEU A 190 8.94 -1.77 -17.64
C LEU A 190 7.66 -2.61 -17.69
N SER A 191 6.51 -2.08 -17.37
CA SER A 191 5.29 -2.89 -17.25
C SER A 191 4.01 -2.23 -17.73
N GLN A 192 4.11 -1.14 -18.49
CA GLN A 192 2.93 -0.44 -19.03
C GLN A 192 2.12 -1.29 -20.00
N TYR A 193 2.74 -2.25 -20.68
CA TYR A 193 2.05 -3.18 -21.59
C TYR A 193 1.03 -4.08 -20.89
N LEU A 194 1.14 -4.25 -19.56
CA LEU A 194 0.21 -5.07 -18.77
C LEU A 194 -1.14 -4.36 -18.50
N TRP A 195 -1.25 -3.08 -18.85
CA TRP A 195 -2.44 -2.27 -18.63
C TRP A 195 -3.28 -2.04 -19.89
N LYS A 196 -2.98 -2.76 -20.96
CA LYS A 196 -3.68 -2.66 -22.25
C LYS A 196 -4.75 -3.72 -22.41
#